data_a64a650021f62aca70b95d52d5c2e7d2
#
_entry.id   a64a650021f62aca70b95d52d5c2e7d2
#
_cell.length_a   1.000
_cell.length_b   1.000
_cell.length_c   1.000
_cell.angle_alpha   90.00
_cell.angle_beta   90.00
_cell.angle_gamma   90.00
#
_symmetry.space_group_name_H-M   'P 1'
#
loop_
_entity.id
_entity.type
_entity.pdbx_description
1 polymer ?
#
loop_
_entity_poly.entity_id
_entity_poly.type
_entity_poly.pdbx_seq_one_letter_code
_entity_poly.pdbx_strand_id
1 'polypeptide(L)'
;MSSSIVIALPKIEDAKKIRTILNRHGLTVASVCSSVSNALASISELDSGVLICGYKLTDAYYKDALDNLPQYFEMLLLASQRIIDEAPNSVSTVQMPMKASALIDTVNDMLYHLA
;
A
#
# COMPACT_ATOMS: atom_id res chain seq x y z
N MET A 1 7.50 18.68 3.26
CA MET A 1 6.75 17.79 2.35
C MET A 1 6.10 16.69 3.18
N SER A 2 4.87 16.36 2.87
CA SER A 2 4.14 15.32 3.57
C SER A 2 4.10 14.04 2.75
N SER A 3 4.28 12.92 3.41
CA SER A 3 4.12 11.61 2.79
C SER A 3 2.65 11.21 2.79
N SER A 4 2.21 10.56 1.73
CA SER A 4 0.83 10.17 1.52
C SER A 4 0.67 8.66 1.51
N ILE A 5 -0.54 8.20 1.79
CA ILE A 5 -0.88 6.77 1.74
C ILE A 5 -1.94 6.56 0.68
N VAL A 6 -1.69 5.61 -0.22
CA VAL A 6 -2.65 5.15 -1.21
C VAL A 6 -2.89 3.66 -0.96
N ILE A 7 -4.15 3.25 -0.99
CA ILE A 7 -4.53 1.85 -0.76
C ILE A 7 -5.15 1.29 -2.03
N ALA A 8 -4.63 0.14 -2.50
CA ALA A 8 -5.14 -0.54 -3.69
C ALA A 8 -5.41 -2.00 -3.36
N LEU A 9 -6.69 -2.37 -3.30
CA LEU A 9 -7.14 -3.74 -3.06
C LEU A 9 -8.26 -4.08 -4.05
N PRO A 10 -8.40 -5.36 -4.43
CA PRO A 10 -9.40 -5.72 -5.46
C PRO A 10 -10.84 -5.41 -5.06
N LYS A 11 -11.13 -5.41 -3.76
CA LYS A 11 -12.44 -5.01 -3.24
C LYS A 11 -12.32 -3.67 -2.55
N ILE A 12 -13.03 -2.68 -3.07
CA ILE A 12 -12.95 -1.31 -2.54
C ILE A 12 -13.40 -1.24 -1.07
N GLU A 13 -14.32 -2.10 -0.67
CA GLU A 13 -14.79 -2.18 0.72
C GLU A 13 -13.66 -2.54 1.67
N ASP A 14 -12.78 -3.45 1.25
CA ASP A 14 -11.62 -3.85 2.06
C ASP A 14 -10.62 -2.69 2.18
N ALA A 15 -10.41 -1.96 1.09
CA ALA A 15 -9.55 -0.78 1.11
C ALA A 15 -10.10 0.29 2.06
N LYS A 16 -11.42 0.48 2.07
CA LYS A 16 -12.07 1.44 2.98
C LYS A 16 -11.93 1.03 4.44
N LYS A 17 -11.98 -0.27 4.74
CA LYS A 17 -11.76 -0.78 6.10
C LYS A 17 -10.35 -0.46 6.58
N ILE A 18 -9.36 -0.66 5.74
CA ILE A 18 -7.97 -0.33 6.06
C ILE A 18 -7.83 1.17 6.27
N ARG A 19 -8.43 1.98 5.40
CA ARG A 19 -8.44 3.44 5.57
C ARG A 19 -8.98 3.84 6.95
N THR A 20 -10.07 3.22 7.39
CA THR A 20 -10.66 3.49 8.70
C THR A 20 -9.67 3.18 9.82
N ILE A 21 -8.97 2.05 9.74
CA ILE A 21 -7.96 1.67 10.73
C ILE A 21 -6.84 2.71 10.78
N LEU A 22 -6.32 3.11 9.63
CA LEU A 22 -5.22 4.08 9.55
C LEU A 22 -5.67 5.45 10.07
N ASN A 23 -6.86 5.90 9.69
CA ASN A 23 -7.39 7.19 10.15
C ASN A 23 -7.56 7.23 11.68
N ARG A 24 -7.96 6.12 12.28
CA ARG A 24 -8.08 6.04 13.75
C ARG A 24 -6.74 6.21 14.47
N HIS A 25 -5.65 5.94 13.78
CA HIS A 25 -4.30 6.08 14.32
C HIS A 25 -3.60 7.36 13.85
N GLY A 26 -4.36 8.32 13.35
CA GLY A 26 -3.84 9.62 12.95
C GLY A 26 -3.14 9.65 11.61
N LEU A 27 -3.29 8.59 10.81
CA LEU A 27 -2.66 8.52 9.49
C LEU A 27 -3.70 8.87 8.42
N THR A 28 -3.34 9.80 7.53
CA THR A 28 -4.24 10.28 6.48
C THR A 28 -4.02 9.49 5.20
N VAL A 29 -5.12 8.98 4.64
CA VAL A 29 -5.11 8.22 3.38
C VAL A 29 -5.56 9.16 2.25
N ALA A 30 -4.72 9.30 1.23
CA ALA A 30 -5.00 10.19 0.09
C ALA A 30 -6.06 9.60 -0.84
N SER A 31 -6.02 8.28 -1.10
CA SER A 31 -7.03 7.65 -1.95
C SER A 31 -7.10 6.15 -1.71
N VAL A 32 -8.24 5.57 -2.09
CA VAL A 32 -8.47 4.13 -2.13
C VAL A 32 -8.85 3.74 -3.55
N CYS A 33 -8.28 2.65 -4.04
CA CYS A 33 -8.43 2.21 -5.43
C CYS A 33 -8.61 0.70 -5.49
N SER A 34 -9.07 0.19 -6.64
CA SER A 34 -9.17 -1.26 -6.86
C SER A 34 -8.35 -1.73 -8.05
N SER A 35 -7.68 -0.81 -8.77
CA SER A 35 -6.89 -1.14 -9.95
C SER A 35 -5.50 -0.54 -9.87
N VAL A 36 -4.55 -1.14 -10.59
CA VAL A 36 -3.20 -0.61 -10.73
C VAL A 36 -3.24 0.74 -11.42
N SER A 37 -4.02 0.87 -12.49
CA SER A 37 -4.14 2.12 -13.25
C SER A 37 -4.57 3.28 -12.37
N ASN A 38 -5.60 3.10 -11.56
CA ASN A 38 -6.10 4.16 -10.69
C ASN A 38 -5.11 4.49 -9.58
N ALA A 39 -4.44 3.47 -9.04
CA ALA A 39 -3.43 3.68 -8.00
C ALA A 39 -2.27 4.52 -8.53
N LEU A 40 -1.74 4.20 -9.70
CA LEU A 40 -0.64 4.95 -10.31
C LEU A 40 -1.06 6.36 -10.68
N ALA A 41 -2.30 6.54 -11.16
CA ALA A 41 -2.84 7.87 -11.46
C ALA A 41 -2.88 8.75 -10.19
N SER A 42 -3.33 8.20 -9.06
CA SER A 42 -3.33 8.91 -7.78
C SER A 42 -1.92 9.27 -7.35
N ILE A 43 -1.00 8.32 -7.44
CA ILE A 43 0.40 8.48 -7.01
C ILE A 43 1.10 9.57 -7.83
N SER A 44 0.76 9.70 -9.12
CA SER A 44 1.39 10.69 -9.99
C SER A 44 1.14 12.13 -9.55
N GLU A 45 0.13 12.37 -8.72
CA GLU A 45 -0.22 13.69 -8.20
C GLU A 45 0.33 13.95 -6.80
N LEU A 46 1.07 12.97 -6.24
CA LEU A 46 1.58 13.04 -4.87
C LEU A 46 3.10 13.14 -4.86
N ASP A 47 3.66 13.70 -3.79
CA ASP A 47 5.11 13.91 -3.67
C ASP A 47 5.85 12.64 -3.30
N SER A 48 5.42 11.97 -2.24
CA SER A 48 6.04 10.75 -1.74
C SER A 48 5.04 9.99 -0.89
N GLY A 49 5.33 8.73 -0.62
CA GLY A 49 4.47 7.99 0.27
C GLY A 49 4.58 6.48 0.17
N VAL A 50 3.50 5.83 0.60
CA VAL A 50 3.39 4.38 0.67
C VAL A 50 2.17 3.94 -0.13
N LEU A 51 2.36 2.94 -1.00
CA LEU A 51 1.27 2.23 -1.67
C LEU A 51 1.04 0.92 -0.93
N ILE A 52 -0.10 0.81 -0.26
CA ILE A 52 -0.55 -0.45 0.34
C ILE A 52 -1.30 -1.21 -0.74
N CYS A 53 -0.78 -2.36 -1.14
CA CYS A 53 -1.24 -3.06 -2.33
C CYS A 53 -1.52 -4.53 -2.05
N GLY A 54 -2.62 -5.05 -2.58
CA GLY A 54 -2.90 -6.48 -2.56
C GLY A 54 -2.10 -7.20 -3.65
N TYR A 55 -2.06 -8.52 -3.58
CA TYR A 55 -1.34 -9.35 -4.55
C TYR A 55 -1.87 -9.17 -5.97
N LYS A 56 -3.20 -9.18 -6.12
CA LYS A 56 -3.86 -9.06 -7.41
C LYS A 56 -4.93 -7.98 -7.33
N LEU A 57 -4.92 -7.06 -8.28
CA LEU A 57 -5.93 -6.02 -8.41
C LEU A 57 -6.87 -6.36 -9.56
N THR A 58 -7.84 -5.48 -9.86
CA THR A 58 -8.85 -5.78 -10.89
C THR A 58 -8.29 -5.85 -12.29
N ASP A 59 -7.18 -5.16 -12.56
CA ASP A 59 -6.59 -5.07 -13.90
C ASP A 59 -5.22 -5.74 -14.02
N ALA A 60 -4.49 -5.96 -12.91
CA ALA A 60 -3.15 -6.53 -12.97
C ALA A 60 -2.68 -6.98 -11.58
N TYR A 61 -1.52 -7.64 -11.53
CA TYR A 61 -0.89 -8.04 -10.28
C TYR A 61 -0.04 -6.90 -9.71
N TYR A 62 0.31 -6.99 -8.43
CA TYR A 62 1.08 -5.97 -7.73
C TYR A 62 2.42 -5.63 -8.41
N LYS A 63 3.03 -6.60 -9.11
CA LYS A 63 4.31 -6.38 -9.79
C LYS A 63 4.23 -5.30 -10.86
N ASP A 64 3.10 -5.19 -11.53
CA ASP A 64 2.90 -4.12 -12.52
C ASP A 64 2.90 -2.75 -11.85
N ALA A 65 2.29 -2.64 -10.68
CA ALA A 65 2.33 -1.41 -9.90
C ALA A 65 3.76 -1.13 -9.42
N LEU A 66 4.45 -2.15 -8.94
CA LEU A 66 5.82 -2.01 -8.44
C LEU A 66 6.78 -1.54 -9.53
N ASP A 67 6.67 -2.11 -10.73
CA ASP A 67 7.53 -1.76 -11.86
C ASP A 67 7.36 -0.32 -12.31
N ASN A 68 6.19 0.28 -12.06
CA ASN A 68 5.87 1.64 -12.47
C ASN A 68 5.82 2.61 -11.28
N LEU A 69 6.22 2.16 -10.10
CA LEU A 69 6.19 2.99 -8.91
C LEU A 69 7.35 4.01 -8.93
N PRO A 70 7.08 5.31 -8.70
CA PRO A 70 8.15 6.29 -8.60
C PRO A 70 9.11 5.97 -7.44
N GLN A 71 10.36 6.41 -7.56
CA GLN A 71 11.39 6.07 -6.56
C GLN A 71 11.12 6.66 -5.16
N TYR A 72 10.27 7.68 -5.04
CA TYR A 72 9.90 8.27 -3.76
C TYR A 72 8.62 7.68 -3.16
N PHE A 73 8.10 6.64 -3.79
CA PHE A 73 7.04 5.81 -3.22
C PHE A 73 7.61 4.43 -2.88
N GLU A 74 7.11 3.85 -1.81
CA GLU A 74 7.44 2.48 -1.42
C GLU A 74 6.17 1.66 -1.36
N MET A 75 6.29 0.35 -1.64
CA MET A 75 5.17 -0.56 -1.61
C MET A 75 5.12 -1.35 -0.32
N LEU A 76 3.92 -1.47 0.26
CA LEU A 76 3.61 -2.41 1.31
C LEU A 76 2.65 -3.45 0.73
N LEU A 77 3.09 -4.69 0.62
CA LEU A 77 2.31 -5.77 0.04
C LEU A 77 1.53 -6.52 1.12
N LEU A 78 0.23 -6.62 0.96
CA LEU A 78 -0.64 -7.44 1.80
C LEU A 78 -0.91 -8.76 1.07
N ALA A 79 -0.42 -9.87 1.61
CA ALA A 79 -0.52 -11.14 0.91
C ALA A 79 -0.36 -12.33 1.87
N SER A 80 -0.63 -13.54 1.37
CA SER A 80 -0.36 -14.76 2.11
C SER A 80 1.15 -14.98 2.25
N GLN A 81 1.55 -15.81 3.20
CA GLN A 81 2.97 -16.09 3.45
C GLN A 81 3.68 -16.60 2.19
N ARG A 82 3.02 -17.44 1.40
CA ARG A 82 3.62 -17.96 0.16
C ARG A 82 4.00 -16.86 -0.82
N ILE A 83 3.13 -15.88 -0.98
CA ILE A 83 3.39 -14.73 -1.85
C ILE A 83 4.51 -13.86 -1.28
N ILE A 84 4.49 -13.64 0.04
CA ILE A 84 5.51 -12.84 0.73
C ILE A 84 6.88 -13.46 0.55
N ASP A 85 6.99 -14.79 0.63
CA ASP A 85 8.26 -15.50 0.47
C ASP A 85 8.89 -15.28 -0.91
N GLU A 86 8.07 -15.01 -1.93
CA GLU A 86 8.52 -14.76 -3.29
C GLU A 86 8.66 -13.28 -3.63
N ALA A 87 8.29 -12.40 -2.71
CA ALA A 87 8.32 -10.95 -2.97
C ALA A 87 9.76 -10.40 -2.99
N PRO A 88 10.03 -9.38 -3.82
CA PRO A 88 11.36 -8.74 -3.82
C PRO A 88 11.68 -8.08 -2.48
N ASN A 89 12.96 -7.98 -2.15
CA ASN A 89 13.41 -7.35 -0.90
C ASN A 89 13.06 -5.86 -0.80
N SER A 90 12.80 -5.20 -1.92
CA SER A 90 12.42 -3.80 -1.96
C SER A 90 11.00 -3.54 -1.47
N VAL A 91 10.21 -4.59 -1.29
CA VAL A 91 8.80 -4.49 -0.88
C VAL A 91 8.68 -4.83 0.60
N SER A 92 8.04 -3.95 1.37
CA SER A 92 7.64 -4.28 2.74
C SER A 92 6.38 -5.15 2.70
N THR A 93 6.21 -6.03 3.66
CA THR A 93 5.12 -7.00 3.62
C THR A 93 4.38 -7.09 4.95
N VAL A 94 3.07 -7.37 4.86
CA VAL A 94 2.25 -7.74 6.02
C VAL A 94 1.45 -8.97 5.62
N GLN A 95 1.56 -10.02 6.43
CA GLN A 95 0.89 -11.29 6.16
C GLN A 95 -0.62 -11.19 6.38
N MET A 96 -1.38 -11.78 5.48
CA MET A 96 -2.82 -11.94 5.64
C MET A 96 -3.15 -13.31 6.27
N PRO A 97 -4.15 -13.42 7.15
CA PRO A 97 -5.03 -12.34 7.61
C PRO A 97 -4.29 -11.31 8.46
N MET A 98 -4.63 -10.07 8.25
CA MET A 98 -3.88 -8.93 8.78
C MET A 98 -4.25 -8.62 10.22
N LYS A 99 -3.23 -8.31 11.04
CA LYS A 99 -3.42 -7.69 12.35
C LYS A 99 -3.26 -6.18 12.21
N ALA A 100 -4.19 -5.42 12.79
CA ALA A 100 -4.13 -3.96 12.69
C ALA A 100 -2.81 -3.40 13.23
N SER A 101 -2.30 -3.95 14.35
CA SER A 101 -1.04 -3.50 14.93
C SER A 101 0.15 -3.71 13.98
N ALA A 102 0.21 -4.84 13.29
CA ALA A 102 1.27 -5.12 12.33
C ALA A 102 1.24 -4.13 11.16
N LEU A 103 0.04 -3.83 10.66
CA LEU A 103 -0.12 -2.85 9.59
C LEU A 103 0.33 -1.46 10.04
N ILE A 104 -0.16 -1.00 11.18
CA ILE A 104 0.16 0.34 11.70
C ILE A 104 1.66 0.49 11.93
N ASP A 105 2.29 -0.50 12.56
CA ASP A 105 3.73 -0.46 12.84
C ASP A 105 4.55 -0.40 11.55
N THR A 106 4.17 -1.21 10.56
CA THR A 106 4.90 -1.25 9.28
C THR A 106 4.73 0.07 8.53
N VAL A 107 3.51 0.61 8.47
CA VAL A 107 3.26 1.89 7.78
C VAL A 107 4.04 3.02 8.48
N ASN A 108 4.03 3.07 9.80
CA ASN A 108 4.77 4.09 10.54
C ASN A 108 6.27 4.01 10.28
N ASP A 109 6.85 2.81 10.24
CA ASP A 109 8.26 2.61 9.92
C ASP A 109 8.58 3.12 8.52
N MET A 110 7.74 2.79 7.54
CA MET A 110 7.95 3.21 6.16
C MET A 110 7.87 4.74 6.03
N LEU A 111 6.88 5.36 6.66
CA LEU A 111 6.72 6.81 6.63
C LEU A 111 7.88 7.51 7.34
N TYR A 112 8.37 6.94 8.43
CA TYR A 112 9.53 7.47 9.14
C TYR A 112 10.77 7.52 8.24
N HIS A 113 11.00 6.45 7.48
CA HIS A 113 12.15 6.39 6.59
C HIS A 113 12.02 7.28 5.35
N LEU A 114 10.81 7.66 4.98
CA LEU A 114 10.56 8.57 3.88
C LEU A 114 10.68 10.05 4.28
N ALA A 115 10.64 10.31 5.56
CA ALA A 115 10.66 11.69 6.07
C ALA A 115 12.04 12.35 5.95
#